data_b5853f7615cc66f1848284891fca18a7
#
_entry.id   b5853f7615cc66f1848284891fca18a7
#
_cell.length_a   1.000
_cell.length_b   1.000
_cell.length_c   1.000
_cell.angle_alpha   90.00
_cell.angle_beta   90.00
_cell.angle_gamma   90.00
#
_symmetry.space_group_name_H-M   'P 1'
#
loop_
_entity.id
_entity.type
_entity.pdbx_description
1 polymer ?
#
loop_
_entity_poly.entity_id
_entity_poly.type
_entity_poly.pdbx_seq_one_letter_code
_entity_poly.pdbx_strand_id
1 'polypeptide(L)'
;HEILKINGDDLYGNFEKVLWFTERSIYNTLAIAKYLMSKRVNELDYKVVMTGEGSDELFGGYPAFRKDMYTYGVGISNSESENLKENLENSNDIFKGAMLANEEISNQSFKEFLGFTPSCLQPWLACETYAKSLVSSKYKEITEDYDPGAAIFGELDLEQLEDRYAIDQAQYVWMKTMLEGQILTWGGDRVDMSNSMEARPAFLDH
;
A
#
# COMPACT_ATOMS: atom_id res chain seq x y z
N HIS A 1 -10.45 -24.53 11.59
CA HIS A 1 -9.26 -23.72 11.38
C HIS A 1 -8.30 -24.47 10.47
N GLU A 2 -8.00 -23.88 9.32
CA GLU A 2 -7.05 -24.43 8.35
C GLU A 2 -5.91 -23.41 8.11
N ILE A 3 -4.69 -23.91 7.99
CA ILE A 3 -3.50 -23.10 7.72
C ILE A 3 -2.95 -23.52 6.36
N LEU A 4 -3.00 -22.61 5.39
CA LEU A 4 -2.34 -22.80 4.11
C LEU A 4 -0.87 -22.37 4.23
N LYS A 5 0.03 -23.32 4.08
CA LYS A 5 1.48 -23.04 4.03
C LYS A 5 1.89 -22.78 2.59
N ILE A 6 2.50 -21.65 2.33
CA ILE A 6 3.00 -21.24 1.03
C ILE A 6 4.52 -21.10 1.11
N ASN A 7 5.22 -21.62 0.14
CA ASN A 7 6.69 -21.55 0.03
C ASN A 7 7.12 -20.86 -1.29
N GLY A 8 8.42 -20.73 -1.51
CA GLY A 8 8.97 -20.08 -2.69
C GLY A 8 8.61 -20.78 -4.01
N ASP A 9 8.54 -22.10 -4.02
CA ASP A 9 8.19 -22.87 -5.22
C ASP A 9 6.72 -22.67 -5.60
N ASP A 10 5.83 -22.57 -4.59
CA ASP A 10 4.43 -22.25 -4.81
C ASP A 10 4.25 -20.87 -5.44
N LEU A 11 5.01 -19.88 -4.98
CA LEU A 11 5.00 -18.52 -5.51
C LEU A 11 5.52 -18.50 -6.95
N TYR A 12 6.66 -19.11 -7.20
CA TYR A 12 7.27 -19.18 -8.52
C TYR A 12 6.39 -19.95 -9.53
N GLY A 13 5.90 -21.12 -9.14
CA GLY A 13 5.10 -21.99 -10.01
C GLY A 13 3.74 -21.41 -10.43
N ASN A 14 3.23 -20.42 -9.69
CA ASN A 14 1.96 -19.77 -10.01
C ASN A 14 2.13 -18.33 -10.56
N PHE A 15 3.36 -17.82 -10.68
CA PHE A 15 3.63 -16.44 -11.06
C PHE A 15 3.01 -16.06 -12.41
N GLU A 16 3.33 -16.79 -13.47
CA GLU A 16 2.84 -16.51 -14.84
C GLU A 16 1.31 -16.56 -14.91
N LYS A 17 0.71 -17.57 -14.29
CA LYS A 17 -0.74 -17.72 -14.26
C LYS A 17 -1.43 -16.57 -13.54
N VAL A 18 -0.88 -16.16 -12.40
CA VAL A 18 -1.45 -15.05 -11.61
C VAL A 18 -1.26 -13.73 -12.32
N LEU A 19 -0.10 -13.52 -12.98
CA LEU A 19 0.14 -12.33 -13.80
C LEU A 19 -0.93 -12.15 -14.88
N TRP A 20 -1.40 -13.25 -15.48
CA TRP A 20 -2.51 -13.24 -16.43
C TRP A 20 -3.81 -12.71 -15.81
N PHE A 21 -4.15 -13.17 -14.61
CA PHE A 21 -5.38 -12.75 -13.93
C PHE A 21 -5.33 -11.33 -13.37
N THR A 22 -4.14 -10.87 -12.97
CA THR A 22 -4.00 -9.47 -12.49
C THR A 22 -4.17 -8.43 -13.59
N GLU A 23 -4.04 -8.84 -14.88
CA GLU A 23 -4.15 -7.98 -16.07
C GLU A 23 -3.18 -6.78 -16.06
N ARG A 24 -2.10 -6.90 -15.31
CA ARG A 24 -1.04 -5.88 -15.20
C ARG A 24 0.24 -6.46 -14.63
N SER A 25 1.34 -5.73 -14.77
CA SER A 25 2.58 -6.06 -14.09
C SER A 25 2.41 -5.96 -12.57
N ILE A 26 2.91 -6.96 -11.85
CA ILE A 26 2.95 -7.00 -10.39
C ILE A 26 4.40 -6.83 -9.91
N TYR A 27 4.57 -6.18 -8.76
CA TYR A 27 5.89 -5.90 -8.18
C TYR A 27 6.12 -6.60 -6.83
N ASN A 28 5.14 -7.41 -6.41
CA ASN A 28 5.24 -8.25 -5.21
C ASN A 28 4.44 -9.55 -5.40
N THR A 29 4.56 -10.45 -4.43
CA THR A 29 3.93 -11.78 -4.47
C THR A 29 2.56 -11.85 -3.78
N LEU A 30 2.00 -10.72 -3.35
CA LEU A 30 0.71 -10.66 -2.64
C LEU A 30 -0.41 -11.34 -3.45
N ALA A 31 -0.53 -10.99 -4.72
CA ALA A 31 -1.54 -11.56 -5.61
C ALA A 31 -1.42 -13.09 -5.74
N ILE A 32 -0.18 -13.62 -5.70
CA ILE A 32 0.03 -15.06 -5.80
C ILE A 32 -0.43 -15.78 -4.53
N ALA A 33 -0.08 -15.23 -3.38
CA ALA A 33 -0.54 -15.77 -2.10
C ALA A 33 -2.08 -15.73 -1.98
N LYS A 34 -2.68 -14.62 -2.39
CA LYS A 34 -4.14 -14.45 -2.43
C LYS A 34 -4.80 -15.45 -3.39
N TYR A 35 -4.22 -15.64 -4.58
CA TYR A 35 -4.68 -16.62 -5.55
C TYR A 35 -4.68 -18.05 -4.97
N LEU A 36 -3.61 -18.46 -4.29
CA LEU A 36 -3.52 -19.78 -3.67
C LEU A 36 -4.53 -19.96 -2.55
N MET A 37 -4.77 -18.90 -1.77
CA MET A 37 -5.79 -18.87 -0.72
C MET A 37 -7.19 -19.01 -1.31
N SER A 38 -7.53 -18.20 -2.30
CA SER A 38 -8.86 -18.23 -2.94
C SER A 38 -9.12 -19.55 -3.67
N LYS A 39 -8.08 -20.13 -4.28
CA LYS A 39 -8.13 -21.48 -4.86
C LYS A 39 -8.50 -22.51 -3.79
N ARG A 40 -7.83 -22.46 -2.63
CA ARG A 40 -8.12 -23.39 -1.53
C ARG A 40 -9.54 -23.22 -0.99
N VAL A 41 -10.02 -22.01 -0.87
CA VAL A 41 -11.40 -21.72 -0.45
C VAL A 41 -12.40 -22.32 -1.45
N ASN A 42 -12.15 -22.19 -2.74
CA ASN A 42 -13.00 -22.78 -3.77
C ASN A 42 -12.99 -24.33 -3.72
N GLU A 43 -11.82 -24.96 -3.49
CA GLU A 43 -11.68 -26.41 -3.32
C GLU A 43 -12.48 -26.94 -2.12
N LEU A 44 -12.71 -26.10 -1.11
CA LEU A 44 -13.56 -26.40 0.04
C LEU A 44 -15.07 -26.10 -0.20
N ASP A 45 -15.42 -25.78 -1.45
CA ASP A 45 -16.77 -25.47 -1.91
C ASP A 45 -17.39 -24.20 -1.28
N TYR A 46 -16.56 -23.26 -0.79
CA TYR A 46 -17.00 -21.93 -0.41
C TYR A 46 -16.91 -20.97 -1.61
N LYS A 47 -17.89 -20.08 -1.72
CA LYS A 47 -17.99 -19.08 -2.79
C LYS A 47 -17.81 -17.66 -2.30
N VAL A 48 -18.00 -17.41 -1.03
CA VAL A 48 -17.93 -16.10 -0.39
C VAL A 48 -17.09 -16.19 0.86
N VAL A 49 -16.23 -15.21 1.07
CA VAL A 49 -15.40 -15.07 2.27
C VAL A 49 -15.48 -13.65 2.79
N MET A 50 -15.69 -13.50 4.09
CA MET A 50 -15.49 -12.20 4.75
C MET A 50 -13.99 -11.98 4.99
N THR A 51 -13.50 -10.83 4.60
CA THR A 51 -12.08 -10.48 4.68
C THR A 51 -11.83 -9.25 5.54
N GLY A 52 -10.58 -9.04 5.92
CA GLY A 52 -10.16 -7.95 6.79
C GLY A 52 -9.54 -6.75 6.07
N GLU A 53 -9.57 -6.72 4.74
CA GLU A 53 -9.04 -5.59 3.97
C GLU A 53 -9.74 -4.29 4.39
N GLY A 54 -8.99 -3.21 4.45
CA GLY A 54 -9.47 -1.92 4.91
C GLY A 54 -9.28 -1.67 6.41
N SER A 55 -9.00 -2.70 7.23
CA SER A 55 -8.83 -2.51 8.67
C SER A 55 -7.61 -1.66 9.02
N ASP A 56 -6.47 -1.91 8.42
CA ASP A 56 -5.25 -1.13 8.66
C ASP A 56 -5.38 0.30 8.15
N GLU A 57 -6.08 0.48 7.05
CA GLU A 57 -6.36 1.77 6.44
C GLU A 57 -7.27 2.62 7.31
N LEU A 58 -8.34 2.04 7.83
CA LEU A 58 -9.33 2.77 8.63
C LEU A 58 -8.85 3.03 10.08
N PHE A 59 -8.12 2.09 10.65
CA PHE A 59 -7.71 2.16 12.07
C PHE A 59 -6.24 2.52 12.29
N GLY A 60 -5.52 2.94 11.23
CA GLY A 60 -4.12 3.35 11.33
C GLY A 60 -3.18 2.22 11.73
N GLY A 61 -3.47 0.98 11.28
CA GLY A 61 -2.71 -0.22 11.63
C GLY A 61 -1.28 -0.21 11.10
N TYR A 62 -1.06 0.35 9.90
CA TYR A 62 0.29 0.43 9.34
C TYR A 62 1.22 1.34 10.14
N PRO A 63 2.46 0.89 10.40
CA PRO A 63 3.44 1.68 11.15
C PRO A 63 3.77 3.01 10.50
N ALA A 64 3.68 3.12 9.17
CA ALA A 64 3.91 4.35 8.44
C ALA A 64 2.93 5.47 8.82
N PHE A 65 1.66 5.16 9.04
CA PHE A 65 0.67 6.14 9.49
C PHE A 65 0.99 6.67 10.90
N ARG A 66 1.40 5.77 11.79
CA ARG A 66 1.83 6.15 13.14
C ARG A 66 3.12 6.96 13.14
N LYS A 67 4.05 6.68 12.21
CA LYS A 67 5.25 7.50 12.03
C LYS A 67 4.88 8.94 11.67
N ASP A 68 3.96 9.13 10.74
CA ASP A 68 3.48 10.46 10.34
C ASP A 68 2.78 11.17 11.51
N MET A 69 1.93 10.47 12.27
CA MET A 69 1.32 11.01 13.49
C MET A 69 2.37 11.46 14.51
N TYR A 70 3.42 10.68 14.74
CA TYR A 70 4.48 11.02 15.70
C TYR A 70 5.37 12.16 15.21
N THR A 71 5.54 12.29 13.90
CA THR A 71 6.42 13.30 13.30
C THR A 71 5.72 14.65 13.17
N TYR A 72 4.45 14.64 12.77
CA TYR A 72 3.70 15.84 12.39
C TYR A 72 2.48 16.10 13.28
N GLY A 73 2.24 15.24 14.28
CA GLY A 73 1.11 15.35 15.18
C GLY A 73 1.18 16.57 16.08
N VAL A 74 0.05 17.16 16.35
CA VAL A 74 -0.08 18.35 17.23
C VAL A 74 0.07 17.93 18.70
N GLY A 75 0.87 18.69 19.45
CA GLY A 75 1.01 18.51 20.91
C GLY A 75 2.05 17.47 21.33
N ILE A 76 2.80 16.89 20.38
CA ILE A 76 3.90 15.96 20.66
C ILE A 76 5.21 16.76 20.69
N SER A 77 5.98 16.66 21.78
CA SER A 77 7.30 17.28 21.86
C SER A 77 8.33 16.53 21.00
N ASN A 78 9.40 17.20 20.56
CA ASN A 78 10.43 16.57 19.75
C ASN A 78 11.05 15.33 20.42
N SER A 79 11.33 15.40 21.73
CA SER A 79 11.89 14.27 22.48
C SER A 79 10.92 13.10 22.60
N GLU A 80 9.65 13.37 22.75
CA GLU A 80 8.59 12.36 22.76
C GLU A 80 8.41 11.72 21.39
N SER A 81 8.39 12.52 20.33
CA SER A 81 8.36 12.06 18.95
C SER A 81 9.49 11.08 18.63
N GLU A 82 10.73 11.41 18.99
CA GLU A 82 11.90 10.54 18.77
C GLU A 82 11.75 9.20 19.50
N ASN A 83 11.34 9.22 20.78
CA ASN A 83 11.11 8.00 21.56
C ASN A 83 9.99 7.14 20.96
N LEU A 84 8.91 7.74 20.48
CA LEU A 84 7.79 7.03 19.87
C LEU A 84 8.19 6.38 18.55
N LYS A 85 9.00 7.08 17.73
CA LYS A 85 9.53 6.53 16.47
C LYS A 85 10.49 5.37 16.72
N GLU A 86 11.42 5.49 17.66
CA GLU A 86 12.34 4.42 18.03
C GLU A 86 11.59 3.18 18.53
N ASN A 87 10.58 3.35 19.38
CA ASN A 87 9.74 2.26 19.83
C ASN A 87 8.95 1.62 18.69
N LEU A 88 8.46 2.40 17.74
CA LEU A 88 7.75 1.90 16.56
C LEU A 88 8.67 1.05 15.68
N GLU A 89 9.89 1.48 15.42
CA GLU A 89 10.88 0.75 14.64
C GLU A 89 11.28 -0.56 15.33
N ASN A 90 11.52 -0.52 16.64
CA ASN A 90 11.91 -1.68 17.43
C ASN A 90 10.79 -2.73 17.55
N SER A 91 9.53 -2.31 17.55
CA SER A 91 8.37 -3.20 17.66
C SER A 91 7.83 -3.70 16.32
N ASN A 92 8.37 -3.21 15.19
CA ASN A 92 7.84 -3.48 13.86
C ASN A 92 8.46 -4.72 13.22
N ASP A 93 8.24 -5.90 13.80
CA ASP A 93 8.80 -7.16 13.27
C ASP A 93 8.12 -7.63 11.97
N ILE A 94 6.83 -7.36 11.79
CA ILE A 94 6.04 -7.84 10.64
C ILE A 94 6.31 -7.03 9.38
N PHE A 95 6.38 -5.69 9.51
CA PHE A 95 6.52 -4.77 8.37
C PHE A 95 7.95 -4.22 8.18
N LYS A 96 8.92 -4.84 8.83
CA LYS A 96 10.30 -4.38 8.82
C LYS A 96 10.84 -4.25 7.39
N GLY A 97 11.16 -3.01 6.98
CA GLY A 97 11.64 -2.68 5.64
C GLY A 97 10.57 -2.60 4.54
N ALA A 98 9.32 -3.03 4.80
CA ALA A 98 8.25 -2.97 3.81
C ALA A 98 7.43 -1.67 3.88
N MET A 99 7.16 -1.17 5.09
CA MET A 99 6.31 0.00 5.34
C MET A 99 7.06 1.16 6.01
N LEU A 100 8.33 0.97 6.39
CA LEU A 100 9.20 2.00 6.92
C LEU A 100 10.46 2.04 6.07
N ALA A 101 10.62 3.08 5.26
CA ALA A 101 11.84 3.30 4.49
C ALA A 101 12.96 3.84 5.40
N ASN A 102 14.19 3.41 5.12
CA ASN A 102 15.36 3.85 5.86
C ASN A 102 15.75 5.30 5.55
N GLU A 103 15.35 5.81 4.38
CA GLU A 103 15.65 7.17 3.92
C GLU A 103 14.35 7.88 3.56
N GLU A 104 14.22 9.14 3.94
CA GLU A 104 13.08 9.97 3.54
C GLU A 104 13.36 10.62 2.18
N ILE A 105 12.53 10.27 1.21
CA ILE A 105 12.50 10.89 -0.11
C ILE A 105 11.44 11.97 -0.07
N SER A 106 11.86 13.19 -0.32
CA SER A 106 10.94 14.33 -0.44
C SER A 106 10.32 14.37 -1.83
N ASN A 107 9.02 14.50 -1.88
CA ASN A 107 8.30 14.83 -3.12
C ASN A 107 7.68 16.22 -2.99
N GLN A 108 7.90 17.07 -3.98
CA GLN A 108 7.51 18.48 -3.92
C GLN A 108 6.00 18.66 -3.88
N SER A 109 5.25 17.93 -4.70
CA SER A 109 3.79 18.04 -4.76
C SER A 109 3.14 17.62 -3.45
N PHE A 110 3.60 16.54 -2.81
CA PHE A 110 3.11 16.17 -1.48
C PHE A 110 3.37 17.24 -0.43
N LYS A 111 4.56 17.86 -0.46
CA LYS A 111 4.86 18.97 0.47
C LYS A 111 4.00 20.21 0.23
N GLU A 112 3.70 20.53 -1.01
CA GLU A 112 2.86 21.68 -1.35
C GLU A 112 1.41 21.49 -0.89
N PHE A 113 0.87 20.30 -1.05
CA PHE A 113 -0.54 20.02 -0.72
C PHE A 113 -0.77 19.59 0.74
N LEU A 114 0.15 18.82 1.34
CA LEU A 114 -0.02 18.27 2.70
C LEU A 114 0.93 18.89 3.72
N GLY A 115 1.97 19.60 3.28
CA GLY A 115 3.04 20.06 4.15
C GLY A 115 4.12 19.00 4.45
N PHE A 116 3.91 17.74 4.05
CA PHE A 116 4.85 16.63 4.25
C PHE A 116 4.69 15.57 3.16
N THR A 117 5.67 14.67 3.05
CA THR A 117 5.56 13.49 2.19
C THR A 117 5.15 12.29 3.04
N PRO A 118 3.98 11.66 2.80
CA PRO A 118 3.49 10.55 3.62
C PRO A 118 4.48 9.38 3.70
N SER A 119 4.75 8.91 4.92
CA SER A 119 5.68 7.80 5.18
C SER A 119 5.27 6.50 4.49
N CYS A 120 3.97 6.28 4.32
CA CYS A 120 3.44 5.11 3.64
C CYS A 120 3.80 5.05 2.15
N LEU A 121 4.11 6.18 1.50
CA LEU A 121 4.50 6.24 0.10
C LEU A 121 6.01 6.14 -0.14
N GLN A 122 6.83 6.23 0.89
CA GLN A 122 8.28 6.21 0.78
C GLN A 122 8.85 5.01 -0.01
N PRO A 123 8.38 3.76 0.18
CA PRO A 123 8.85 2.63 -0.59
C PRO A 123 8.61 2.78 -2.11
N TRP A 124 7.50 3.39 -2.49
CA TRP A 124 7.16 3.63 -3.91
C TRP A 124 7.99 4.76 -4.52
N LEU A 125 8.23 5.83 -3.78
CA LEU A 125 9.13 6.90 -4.21
C LEU A 125 10.57 6.40 -4.38
N ALA A 126 11.02 5.51 -3.51
CA ALA A 126 12.31 4.84 -3.66
C ALA A 126 12.36 3.98 -4.92
N CYS A 127 11.32 3.18 -5.18
CA CYS A 127 11.20 2.39 -6.40
C CYS A 127 11.16 3.26 -7.66
N GLU A 128 10.45 4.39 -7.65
CA GLU A 128 10.42 5.35 -8.73
C GLU A 128 11.81 5.93 -9.02
N THR A 129 12.50 6.39 -7.98
CA THR A 129 13.85 6.93 -8.08
C THR A 129 14.80 5.89 -8.69
N TYR A 130 14.72 4.65 -8.25
CA TYR A 130 15.52 3.56 -8.79
C TYR A 130 15.17 3.27 -10.26
N ALA A 131 13.88 3.17 -10.59
CA ALA A 131 13.40 2.90 -11.93
C ALA A 131 13.85 4.00 -12.93
N LYS A 132 13.81 5.27 -12.52
CA LYS A 132 14.30 6.40 -13.32
C LYS A 132 15.80 6.27 -13.67
N SER A 133 16.61 5.57 -12.87
CA SER A 133 18.01 5.30 -13.17
C SER A 133 18.21 4.29 -14.30
N LEU A 134 17.23 3.40 -14.52
CA LEU A 134 17.31 2.28 -15.47
C LEU A 134 16.73 2.60 -16.84
N VAL A 135 15.92 3.64 -16.96
CA VAL A 135 15.24 3.98 -18.21
C VAL A 135 16.15 4.77 -19.16
N SER A 136 15.89 4.67 -20.47
CA SER A 136 16.66 5.36 -21.51
C SER A 136 16.52 6.88 -21.44
N SER A 137 17.49 7.60 -22.01
CA SER A 137 17.42 9.07 -22.12
C SER A 137 16.16 9.55 -22.83
N LYS A 138 15.77 8.84 -23.90
CA LYS A 138 14.54 9.17 -24.63
C LYS A 138 13.28 9.03 -23.76
N TYR A 139 13.22 8.04 -22.89
CA TYR A 139 12.09 7.90 -21.95
C TYR A 139 12.10 9.01 -20.92
N LYS A 140 13.27 9.40 -20.41
CA LYS A 140 13.41 10.54 -19.47
C LYS A 140 12.89 11.83 -20.07
N GLU A 141 13.24 12.13 -21.32
CA GLU A 141 12.75 13.31 -22.04
C GLU A 141 11.21 13.32 -22.14
N ILE A 142 10.58 12.16 -22.44
CA ILE A 142 9.11 12.03 -22.57
C ILE A 142 8.42 12.22 -21.22
N THR A 143 9.07 11.86 -20.11
CA THR A 143 8.48 11.86 -18.76
C THR A 143 9.03 12.98 -17.88
N GLU A 144 9.78 13.94 -18.45
CA GLU A 144 10.45 15.01 -17.69
C GLU A 144 9.45 15.83 -16.87
N ASP A 145 8.31 16.17 -17.48
CA ASP A 145 7.25 16.97 -16.85
C ASP A 145 6.25 16.15 -16.03
N TYR A 146 6.40 14.81 -15.98
CA TYR A 146 5.48 13.97 -15.24
C TYR A 146 5.82 13.90 -13.75
N ASP A 147 4.94 14.44 -12.93
CA ASP A 147 4.98 14.32 -11.47
C ASP A 147 3.84 13.40 -10.99
N PRO A 148 4.17 12.20 -10.46
CA PRO A 148 3.17 11.28 -9.93
C PRO A 148 2.43 11.85 -8.71
N GLY A 149 3.09 12.72 -7.92
CA GLY A 149 2.44 13.40 -6.80
C GLY A 149 1.33 14.33 -7.27
N ALA A 150 1.64 15.19 -8.25
CA ALA A 150 0.64 16.08 -8.86
C ALA A 150 -0.52 15.29 -9.50
N ALA A 151 -0.22 14.16 -10.16
CA ALA A 151 -1.25 13.30 -10.74
C ALA A 151 -2.18 12.71 -9.67
N ILE A 152 -1.64 12.26 -8.53
CA ILE A 152 -2.45 11.78 -7.40
C ILE A 152 -3.35 12.89 -6.87
N PHE A 153 -2.82 14.08 -6.62
CA PHE A 153 -3.62 15.19 -6.08
C PHE A 153 -4.70 15.67 -7.06
N GLY A 154 -4.50 15.51 -8.36
CA GLY A 154 -5.52 15.82 -9.37
C GLY A 154 -6.78 14.95 -9.27
N GLU A 155 -6.67 13.76 -8.64
CA GLU A 155 -7.77 12.81 -8.45
C GLU A 155 -8.35 12.82 -7.03
N LEU A 156 -7.74 13.58 -6.10
CA LEU A 156 -8.20 13.64 -4.72
C LEU A 156 -9.17 14.79 -4.48
N ASP A 157 -10.11 14.58 -3.58
CA ASP A 157 -10.94 15.64 -3.02
C ASP A 157 -10.15 16.37 -1.92
N LEU A 158 -9.54 17.50 -2.27
CA LEU A 158 -8.67 18.26 -1.37
C LEU A 158 -9.43 18.88 -0.21
N GLU A 159 -10.73 19.15 -0.34
CA GLU A 159 -11.58 19.67 0.74
C GLU A 159 -11.66 18.64 1.90
N GLN A 160 -11.58 17.35 1.58
CA GLN A 160 -11.54 16.29 2.59
C GLN A 160 -10.22 16.22 3.35
N LEU A 161 -9.17 16.86 2.85
CA LEU A 161 -7.84 16.88 3.47
C LEU A 161 -7.58 18.13 4.31
N GLU A 162 -8.36 19.18 4.10
CA GLU A 162 -8.22 20.46 4.80
C GLU A 162 -8.45 20.28 6.30
N ASP A 163 -7.58 20.88 7.11
CA ASP A 163 -7.61 20.84 8.58
C ASP A 163 -7.59 19.45 9.23
N ARG A 164 -7.20 18.42 8.48
CA ARG A 164 -7.05 17.06 9.01
C ARG A 164 -5.66 16.84 9.63
N TYR A 165 -5.60 15.93 10.59
CA TYR A 165 -4.33 15.48 11.14
C TYR A 165 -3.50 14.75 10.08
N ALA A 166 -2.17 14.77 10.23
CA ALA A 166 -1.26 14.11 9.29
C ALA A 166 -1.57 12.62 9.08
N ILE A 167 -2.00 11.91 10.13
CA ILE A 167 -2.43 10.52 10.02
C ILE A 167 -3.65 10.37 9.10
N ASP A 168 -4.67 11.22 9.25
CA ASP A 168 -5.90 11.16 8.45
C ASP A 168 -5.60 11.47 6.98
N GLN A 169 -4.73 12.45 6.73
CA GLN A 169 -4.27 12.79 5.38
C GLN A 169 -3.52 11.63 4.72
N ALA A 170 -2.59 11.00 5.45
CA ALA A 170 -1.85 9.85 4.96
C ALA A 170 -2.75 8.64 4.68
N GLN A 171 -3.72 8.36 5.57
CA GLN A 171 -4.71 7.29 5.38
C GLN A 171 -5.59 7.56 4.15
N TYR A 172 -6.08 8.79 3.97
CA TYR A 172 -6.90 9.16 2.81
C TYR A 172 -6.14 8.98 1.49
N VAL A 173 -4.91 9.49 1.41
CA VAL A 173 -4.07 9.30 0.23
C VAL A 173 -3.84 7.82 -0.06
N TRP A 174 -3.56 7.02 0.97
CA TRP A 174 -3.36 5.57 0.83
C TRP A 174 -4.63 4.86 0.36
N MET A 175 -5.78 5.18 0.95
CA MET A 175 -7.06 4.57 0.55
C MET A 175 -7.38 4.85 -0.91
N LYS A 176 -7.15 6.07 -1.38
CA LYS A 176 -7.41 6.48 -2.77
C LYS A 176 -6.37 5.97 -3.78
N THR A 177 -5.24 5.50 -3.33
CA THR A 177 -4.17 5.00 -4.21
C THR A 177 -3.95 3.50 -4.06
N MET A 178 -3.42 3.07 -2.92
CA MET A 178 -2.97 1.70 -2.71
C MET A 178 -4.10 0.73 -2.37
N LEU A 179 -5.04 1.14 -1.52
CA LEU A 179 -6.18 0.27 -1.20
C LEU A 179 -7.03 0.04 -2.44
N GLU A 180 -7.44 1.10 -3.11
CA GLU A 180 -8.31 1.02 -4.29
C GLU A 180 -7.58 0.44 -5.50
N GLY A 181 -6.38 0.95 -5.80
CA GLY A 181 -5.62 0.60 -7.00
C GLY A 181 -4.88 -0.75 -6.94
N GLN A 182 -4.57 -1.25 -5.75
CA GLN A 182 -3.81 -2.48 -5.55
C GLN A 182 -4.57 -3.54 -4.75
N ILE A 183 -4.87 -3.23 -3.49
CA ILE A 183 -5.33 -4.24 -2.52
C ILE A 183 -6.68 -4.81 -2.93
N LEU A 184 -7.63 -3.94 -3.30
CA LEU A 184 -8.98 -4.35 -3.70
C LEU A 184 -9.08 -4.79 -5.17
N THR A 185 -8.14 -4.38 -6.03
CA THR A 185 -8.18 -4.73 -7.46
C THR A 185 -7.30 -5.94 -7.77
N TRP A 186 -6.06 -5.70 -8.25
CA TRP A 186 -5.23 -6.78 -8.78
C TRP A 186 -4.66 -7.70 -7.70
N GLY A 187 -4.50 -7.23 -6.46
CA GLY A 187 -4.10 -8.04 -5.30
C GLY A 187 -5.28 -8.73 -4.60
N GLY A 188 -6.51 -8.37 -4.94
CA GLY A 188 -7.75 -8.88 -4.34
C GLY A 188 -8.70 -9.45 -5.39
N ASP A 189 -9.69 -8.67 -5.81
CA ASP A 189 -10.86 -9.12 -6.58
C ASP A 189 -10.49 -9.91 -7.84
N ARG A 190 -9.55 -9.45 -8.65
CA ARG A 190 -9.17 -10.14 -9.90
C ARG A 190 -8.66 -11.56 -9.67
N VAL A 191 -7.86 -11.78 -8.65
CA VAL A 191 -7.33 -13.12 -8.33
C VAL A 191 -8.33 -13.98 -7.56
N ASP A 192 -9.17 -13.39 -6.75
CA ASP A 192 -10.25 -14.09 -6.05
C ASP A 192 -11.29 -14.58 -7.07
N MET A 193 -11.72 -13.73 -7.98
CA MET A 193 -12.66 -14.07 -9.04
C MET A 193 -12.10 -15.10 -10.03
N SER A 194 -10.79 -15.18 -10.22
CA SER A 194 -10.16 -16.22 -11.03
C SER A 194 -10.41 -17.64 -10.51
N ASN A 195 -10.71 -17.76 -9.22
CA ASN A 195 -11.10 -18.99 -8.54
C ASN A 195 -12.61 -19.02 -8.18
N SER A 196 -13.44 -18.16 -8.78
CA SER A 196 -14.86 -18.05 -8.52
C SER A 196 -15.19 -17.84 -7.03
N MET A 197 -14.35 -17.07 -6.34
CA MET A 197 -14.53 -16.67 -4.95
C MET A 197 -14.83 -15.17 -4.88
N GLU A 198 -15.82 -14.79 -4.08
CA GLU A 198 -16.15 -13.40 -3.78
C GLU A 198 -15.59 -13.03 -2.40
N ALA A 199 -14.71 -12.05 -2.34
CA ALA A 199 -14.24 -11.46 -1.10
C ALA A 199 -15.15 -10.30 -0.68
N ARG A 200 -15.58 -10.29 0.58
CA ARG A 200 -16.39 -9.21 1.19
C ARG A 200 -15.59 -8.56 2.32
N PRO A 201 -14.96 -7.41 2.07
CA PRO A 201 -14.24 -6.66 3.08
C PRO A 201 -15.21 -6.03 4.08
N ALA A 202 -15.37 -6.64 5.25
CA ALA A 202 -16.37 -6.23 6.24
C ALA A 202 -16.15 -4.80 6.79
N PHE A 203 -14.90 -4.31 6.77
CA PHE A 203 -14.56 -2.95 7.23
C PHE A 203 -14.85 -1.86 6.19
N LEU A 204 -15.11 -2.23 4.94
CA LEU A 204 -15.39 -1.30 3.84
C LEU A 204 -16.88 -1.29 3.45
N ASP A 205 -17.70 -2.06 4.15
CA ASP A 205 -19.16 -2.04 3.99
C ASP A 205 -19.77 -0.82 4.71
N HIS A 206 -20.72 -0.14 4.07
CA HIS A 206 -21.34 1.13 4.53
C HIS A 206 -22.86 1.06 4.59
#